data_2c0ba73a5789cb1b4787fcea51c68e71
#
_entry.id   2c0ba73a5789cb1b4787fcea51c68e71
#
_cell.length_a   1.000
_cell.length_b   1.000
_cell.length_c   1.000
_cell.angle_alpha   90.00
_cell.angle_beta   90.00
_cell.angle_gamma   90.00
#
_symmetry.space_group_name_H-M   'P 1'
#
loop_
_entity.id
_entity.type
_entity.pdbx_description
1 polymer ?
#
loop_
_entity_poly.entity_id
_entity_poly.type
_entity_poly.pdbx_seq_one_letter_code
_entity_poly.pdbx_strand_id
1 'polypeptide(L)'
;MSDLKKVVIDGKEVEVDGAMTLIQACEQAGVEIPRFCYHERLSIAGNCRMCLVEVVGGPPKPAASCAMQVRDLRPGPEGQPPVVKTNSPMVKKAREGVMEFLLINHPLDCPICDQGGECDLQDQAIAYGVDFSRFREPKRATEDLDIGPLIETHMTRCISCTRCVRFTTEVGGVHVMGQTGRGEDAEITTYLGAIIDSNLSGNIIDLCPVGALVSKPYSFTARPWELTKTESIDVMDALGSNIRVDTKGREVMRMLPRNHDGVNEEWISDKTRFVWDGLRRQRLDTPYIRENGKLRKATWSEALRAAAAAMKGKKVAGLVGD
;
A
#
# COMPACT_ATOMS: atom_id res chain seq x y z
N MET A 1 -7.37 -10.29 31.16
CA MET A 1 -7.65 -11.69 30.82
C MET A 1 -8.11 -11.69 29.36
N SER A 2 -7.43 -12.41 28.48
CA SER A 2 -7.86 -12.56 27.08
C SER A 2 -9.20 -13.30 27.05
N ASP A 3 -10.20 -12.74 26.38
CA ASP A 3 -11.51 -13.38 26.16
C ASP A 3 -11.39 -14.35 24.98
N LEU A 4 -10.69 -15.47 25.23
CA LEU A 4 -10.48 -16.48 24.21
C LEU A 4 -11.78 -17.16 23.83
N LYS A 5 -12.06 -17.24 22.54
CA LYS A 5 -13.26 -17.82 21.94
C LYS A 5 -12.86 -18.90 20.92
N LYS A 6 -13.60 -19.99 20.93
CA LYS A 6 -13.47 -21.05 19.92
C LYS A 6 -14.38 -20.74 18.74
N VAL A 7 -13.84 -20.85 17.54
CA VAL A 7 -14.56 -20.68 16.27
C VAL A 7 -14.14 -21.79 15.31
N VAL A 8 -15.07 -22.32 14.56
CA VAL A 8 -14.79 -23.30 13.51
C VAL A 8 -14.80 -22.57 12.15
N ILE A 9 -13.65 -22.50 11.50
CA ILE A 9 -13.48 -21.86 10.19
C ILE A 9 -13.17 -22.93 9.15
N ASP A 10 -14.09 -23.10 8.19
CA ASP A 10 -14.02 -24.13 7.14
C ASP A 10 -13.71 -25.55 7.70
N GLY A 11 -14.28 -25.87 8.87
CA GLY A 11 -14.11 -27.15 9.54
C GLY A 11 -12.90 -27.26 10.47
N LYS A 12 -12.05 -26.24 10.55
CA LYS A 12 -10.91 -26.17 11.49
C LYS A 12 -11.28 -25.36 12.73
N GLU A 13 -11.21 -25.97 13.91
CA GLU A 13 -11.41 -25.25 15.17
C GLU A 13 -10.15 -24.44 15.51
N VAL A 14 -10.33 -23.17 15.81
CA VAL A 14 -9.28 -22.25 16.25
C VAL A 14 -9.73 -21.52 17.50
N GLU A 15 -8.79 -21.21 18.39
CA GLU A 15 -9.01 -20.41 19.58
C GLU A 15 -8.35 -19.05 19.40
N VAL A 16 -9.15 -17.99 19.45
CA VAL A 16 -8.75 -16.62 19.13
C VAL A 16 -9.31 -15.64 20.15
N ASP A 17 -8.73 -14.45 20.23
CA ASP A 17 -9.27 -13.37 21.07
C ASP A 17 -10.64 -12.91 20.54
N GLY A 18 -11.63 -12.83 21.40
CA GLY A 18 -12.97 -12.38 21.05
C GLY A 18 -13.04 -10.94 20.52
N ALA A 19 -12.05 -10.11 20.80
CA ALA A 19 -11.95 -8.76 20.28
C ALA A 19 -11.43 -8.69 18.84
N MET A 20 -10.82 -9.78 18.33
CA MET A 20 -10.38 -9.85 16.93
C MET A 20 -11.55 -9.73 15.97
N THR A 21 -11.27 -9.15 14.80
CA THR A 21 -12.19 -9.22 13.68
C THR A 21 -12.21 -10.62 13.09
N LEU A 22 -13.31 -10.98 12.47
CA LEU A 22 -13.44 -12.32 11.87
C LEU A 22 -12.45 -12.55 10.72
N ILE A 23 -12.04 -11.49 10.00
CA ILE A 23 -11.02 -11.60 8.96
C ILE A 23 -9.66 -11.99 9.57
N GLN A 24 -9.28 -11.40 10.70
CA GLN A 24 -8.04 -11.74 11.43
C GLN A 24 -8.09 -13.18 11.98
N ALA A 25 -9.25 -13.62 12.49
CA ALA A 25 -9.44 -14.99 12.94
C ALA A 25 -9.29 -15.99 11.77
N CYS A 26 -9.79 -15.67 10.58
CA CYS A 26 -9.61 -16.47 9.36
C CYS A 26 -8.13 -16.58 8.99
N GLU A 27 -7.38 -15.49 9.07
CA GLU A 27 -5.93 -15.49 8.81
C GLU A 27 -5.16 -16.35 9.78
N GLN A 28 -5.49 -16.31 11.08
CA GLN A 28 -4.90 -17.23 12.08
C GLN A 28 -5.25 -18.68 11.80
N ALA A 29 -6.41 -18.96 11.22
CA ALA A 29 -6.76 -20.30 10.76
C ALA A 29 -5.98 -20.74 9.51
N GLY A 30 -5.25 -19.82 8.86
CA GLY A 30 -4.53 -20.05 7.60
C GLY A 30 -5.44 -19.91 6.37
N VAL A 31 -6.55 -19.21 6.50
CA VAL A 31 -7.49 -18.96 5.42
C VAL A 31 -7.41 -17.50 4.98
N GLU A 32 -7.00 -17.28 3.75
CA GLU A 32 -6.95 -15.95 3.15
C GLU A 32 -8.35 -15.47 2.74
N ILE A 33 -8.69 -14.23 3.12
CA ILE A 33 -9.94 -13.58 2.78
C ILE A 33 -9.66 -12.41 1.83
N PRO A 34 -10.28 -12.38 0.63
CA PRO A 34 -10.10 -11.29 -0.32
C PRO A 34 -10.63 -9.96 0.25
N ARG A 35 -9.93 -8.87 -0.03
CA ARG A 35 -10.23 -7.55 0.52
C ARG A 35 -9.73 -6.42 -0.38
N PHE A 36 -10.37 -5.24 -0.31
CA PHE A 36 -9.86 -4.00 -0.91
C PHE A 36 -9.80 -2.86 0.10
N CYS A 37 -10.89 -2.60 0.84
CA CYS A 37 -10.91 -1.47 1.77
C CYS A 37 -10.22 -1.77 3.11
N TYR A 38 -10.20 -3.02 3.56
CA TYR A 38 -9.56 -3.40 4.82
C TYR A 38 -8.03 -3.31 4.70
N HIS A 39 -7.42 -2.74 5.72
CA HIS A 39 -5.99 -2.73 5.96
C HIS A 39 -5.75 -2.84 7.46
N GLU A 40 -4.76 -3.62 7.87
CA GLU A 40 -4.56 -3.94 9.30
C GLU A 40 -4.23 -2.73 10.16
N ARG A 41 -3.57 -1.73 9.57
CA ARG A 41 -3.10 -0.53 10.25
C ARG A 41 -3.99 0.69 10.06
N LEU A 42 -5.17 0.52 9.47
CA LEU A 42 -6.14 1.58 9.26
C LEU A 42 -7.48 1.21 9.88
N SER A 43 -8.27 2.21 10.24
CA SER A 43 -9.63 2.01 10.71
C SER A 43 -10.49 1.21 9.71
N ILE A 44 -11.51 0.52 10.20
CA ILE A 44 -12.37 -0.35 9.39
C ILE A 44 -13.37 0.51 8.61
N ALA A 45 -13.30 0.44 7.26
CA ALA A 45 -14.28 1.10 6.40
C ALA A 45 -15.52 0.23 6.10
N GLY A 46 -15.32 -1.07 5.87
CA GLY A 46 -16.39 -2.03 5.61
C GLY A 46 -17.20 -1.78 4.32
N ASN A 47 -16.67 -0.98 3.37
CA ASN A 47 -17.41 -0.49 2.20
C ASN A 47 -17.25 -1.33 0.93
N CYS A 48 -16.13 -2.02 0.70
CA CYS A 48 -15.92 -2.78 -0.53
C CYS A 48 -16.70 -4.09 -0.61
N ARG A 49 -17.04 -4.69 0.52
CA ARG A 49 -17.79 -5.96 0.63
C ARG A 49 -17.09 -7.19 0.04
N MET A 50 -15.83 -7.13 -0.33
CA MET A 50 -15.13 -8.29 -0.89
C MET A 50 -14.86 -9.38 0.17
N CYS A 51 -14.73 -9.01 1.44
CA CYS A 51 -14.44 -9.90 2.56
C CYS A 51 -15.65 -10.70 3.09
N LEU A 52 -16.73 -10.84 2.32
CA LEU A 52 -17.93 -11.55 2.74
C LEU A 52 -17.67 -13.03 3.06
N VAL A 53 -18.25 -13.50 4.16
CA VAL A 53 -18.25 -14.89 4.63
C VAL A 53 -19.65 -15.31 5.07
N GLU A 54 -19.91 -16.61 5.18
CA GLU A 54 -21.14 -17.17 5.72
C GLU A 54 -20.96 -17.54 7.19
N VAL A 55 -21.82 -17.02 8.06
CA VAL A 55 -21.91 -17.43 9.45
C VAL A 55 -23.08 -18.38 9.60
N VAL A 56 -22.80 -19.65 9.92
CA VAL A 56 -23.82 -20.69 10.02
C VAL A 56 -24.73 -20.42 11.22
N GLY A 57 -26.06 -20.52 11.02
CA GLY A 57 -27.05 -20.18 12.04
C GLY A 57 -27.26 -18.67 12.24
N GLY A 58 -26.56 -17.83 11.50
CA GLY A 58 -26.77 -16.39 11.42
C GLY A 58 -27.91 -16.00 10.44
N PRO A 59 -28.06 -14.71 10.15
CA PRO A 59 -28.99 -14.24 9.13
C PRO A 59 -28.70 -14.88 7.76
N PRO A 60 -29.72 -15.09 6.89
CA PRO A 60 -29.54 -15.73 5.58
C PRO A 60 -28.89 -14.78 4.56
N LYS A 61 -27.81 -14.14 4.94
CA LYS A 61 -27.00 -13.21 4.13
C LYS A 61 -25.53 -13.27 4.56
N PRO A 62 -24.59 -13.08 3.64
CA PRO A 62 -23.17 -13.08 4.00
C PRO A 62 -22.82 -11.87 4.87
N ALA A 63 -21.85 -12.05 5.75
CA ALA A 63 -21.34 -11.06 6.71
C ALA A 63 -19.99 -10.50 6.26
N ALA A 64 -19.74 -9.21 6.52
CA ALA A 64 -18.45 -8.59 6.26
C ALA A 64 -17.46 -8.95 7.39
N SER A 65 -16.53 -9.85 7.11
CA SER A 65 -15.59 -10.37 8.09
C SER A 65 -14.67 -9.29 8.70
N CYS A 66 -14.35 -8.23 7.95
CA CYS A 66 -13.53 -7.14 8.44
C CYS A 66 -14.22 -6.26 9.50
N ALA A 67 -15.56 -6.26 9.56
CA ALA A 67 -16.37 -5.40 10.43
C ALA A 67 -17.11 -6.17 11.54
N MET A 68 -16.95 -7.49 11.61
CA MET A 68 -17.56 -8.35 12.62
C MET A 68 -16.48 -8.86 13.57
N GLN A 69 -16.69 -8.72 14.87
CA GLN A 69 -15.80 -9.28 15.88
C GLN A 69 -16.20 -10.72 16.22
N VAL A 70 -15.21 -11.51 16.62
CA VAL A 70 -15.44 -12.92 17.00
C VAL A 70 -16.43 -13.05 18.15
N ARG A 71 -16.38 -12.15 19.14
CA ARG A 71 -17.32 -12.13 20.27
C ARG A 71 -18.78 -11.88 19.89
N ASP A 72 -19.04 -11.32 18.71
CA ASP A 72 -20.39 -11.05 18.21
C ASP A 72 -21.05 -12.28 17.57
N LEU A 73 -20.26 -13.35 17.37
CA LEU A 73 -20.75 -14.60 16.83
C LEU A 73 -21.60 -15.34 17.88
N ARG A 74 -22.76 -15.81 17.45
CA ARG A 74 -23.63 -16.62 18.32
C ARG A 74 -23.16 -18.08 18.35
N PRO A 75 -23.09 -18.69 19.53
CA PRO A 75 -22.82 -20.13 19.63
C PRO A 75 -23.95 -20.94 18.96
N GLY A 76 -23.63 -22.16 18.57
CA GLY A 76 -24.59 -23.12 18.05
C GLY A 76 -25.64 -23.52 19.09
N PRO A 77 -26.68 -24.30 18.69
CA PRO A 77 -27.85 -24.62 19.53
C PRO A 77 -27.56 -25.25 20.89
N GLU A 78 -26.45 -26.00 21.02
CA GLU A 78 -26.04 -26.70 22.27
C GLU A 78 -24.75 -26.06 22.85
N GLY A 79 -24.50 -24.78 22.59
CA GLY A 79 -23.28 -24.10 23.04
C GLY A 79 -22.03 -24.46 22.21
N GLN A 80 -22.21 -25.06 21.05
CA GLN A 80 -21.11 -25.38 20.12
C GLN A 80 -20.43 -24.11 19.61
N PRO A 81 -19.13 -24.18 19.28
CA PRO A 81 -18.44 -23.05 18.67
C PRO A 81 -19.15 -22.59 17.40
N PRO A 82 -19.22 -21.27 17.16
CA PRO A 82 -19.81 -20.74 15.93
C PRO A 82 -19.01 -21.23 14.71
N VAL A 83 -19.72 -21.48 13.62
CA VAL A 83 -19.16 -22.01 12.37
C VAL A 83 -19.19 -20.92 11.30
N VAL A 84 -18.03 -20.71 10.69
CA VAL A 84 -17.83 -19.76 9.59
C VAL A 84 -17.37 -20.52 8.35
N LYS A 85 -17.99 -20.23 7.22
CA LYS A 85 -17.60 -20.78 5.92
C LYS A 85 -17.13 -19.65 5.02
N THR A 86 -15.92 -19.80 4.50
CA THR A 86 -15.28 -18.79 3.66
C THR A 86 -15.40 -19.10 2.17
N ASN A 87 -15.84 -20.32 1.82
CA ASN A 87 -15.89 -20.82 0.45
C ASN A 87 -17.19 -21.58 0.13
N SER A 88 -18.29 -21.17 0.75
CA SER A 88 -19.63 -21.76 0.42
C SER A 88 -20.17 -21.22 -0.91
N PRO A 89 -21.17 -21.90 -1.54
CA PRO A 89 -21.82 -21.40 -2.74
C PRO A 89 -22.38 -19.96 -2.59
N MET A 90 -22.92 -19.64 -1.40
CA MET A 90 -23.39 -18.29 -1.07
C MET A 90 -22.26 -17.26 -1.12
N VAL A 91 -21.11 -17.57 -0.50
CA VAL A 91 -19.93 -16.69 -0.47
C VAL A 91 -19.36 -16.49 -1.86
N LYS A 92 -19.21 -17.56 -2.64
CA LYS A 92 -18.74 -17.49 -4.03
C LYS A 92 -19.61 -16.55 -4.85
N LYS A 93 -20.92 -16.77 -4.82
CA LYS A 93 -21.87 -15.94 -5.57
C LYS A 93 -21.89 -14.49 -5.12
N ALA A 94 -21.72 -14.24 -3.83
CA ALA A 94 -21.61 -12.88 -3.29
C ALA A 94 -20.34 -12.17 -3.76
N ARG A 95 -19.19 -12.84 -3.75
CA ARG A 95 -17.91 -12.25 -4.24
C ARG A 95 -17.91 -12.02 -5.74
N GLU A 96 -18.47 -12.95 -6.54
CA GLU A 96 -18.70 -12.74 -7.97
C GLU A 96 -19.49 -11.45 -8.23
N GLY A 97 -20.60 -11.24 -7.50
CA GLY A 97 -21.41 -10.04 -7.62
C GLY A 97 -20.68 -8.77 -7.20
N VAL A 98 -19.85 -8.83 -6.15
CA VAL A 98 -19.01 -7.70 -5.72
C VAL A 98 -17.97 -7.36 -6.79
N MET A 99 -17.28 -8.37 -7.34
CA MET A 99 -16.31 -8.16 -8.42
C MET A 99 -16.97 -7.56 -9.66
N GLU A 100 -18.13 -8.07 -10.08
CA GLU A 100 -18.90 -7.49 -11.17
C GLU A 100 -19.22 -6.01 -10.91
N PHE A 101 -19.66 -5.68 -9.70
CA PHE A 101 -19.99 -4.31 -9.30
C PHE A 101 -18.76 -3.37 -9.33
N LEU A 102 -17.60 -3.83 -8.85
CA LEU A 102 -16.36 -3.03 -8.89
C LEU A 102 -15.86 -2.82 -10.33
N LEU A 103 -16.11 -3.76 -11.23
CA LEU A 103 -15.65 -3.71 -12.61
C LEU A 103 -16.60 -2.93 -13.55
N ILE A 104 -17.83 -2.64 -13.14
CA ILE A 104 -18.83 -1.93 -13.97
C ILE A 104 -18.22 -0.66 -14.56
N ASN A 105 -17.70 0.23 -13.72
CA ASN A 105 -17.14 1.52 -14.12
C ASN A 105 -15.60 1.52 -14.22
N HIS A 106 -14.94 0.41 -13.89
CA HIS A 106 -13.49 0.34 -14.01
C HIS A 106 -13.05 0.35 -15.48
N PRO A 107 -12.11 1.24 -15.91
CA PRO A 107 -11.73 1.36 -17.31
C PRO A 107 -10.90 0.14 -17.77
N LEU A 108 -10.86 -0.11 -19.07
CA LEU A 108 -10.07 -1.18 -19.68
C LEU A 108 -8.62 -0.75 -19.91
N ASP A 109 -8.01 -0.16 -18.92
CA ASP A 109 -6.69 0.50 -18.98
C ASP A 109 -5.52 -0.41 -18.63
N CYS A 110 -5.72 -1.69 -18.32
CA CYS A 110 -4.63 -2.57 -17.87
C CYS A 110 -3.36 -2.49 -18.74
N PRO A 111 -3.44 -2.41 -20.08
CA PRO A 111 -2.24 -2.31 -20.91
C PRO A 111 -1.43 -1.01 -20.71
N ILE A 112 -2.06 0.07 -20.29
CA ILE A 112 -1.44 1.38 -20.06
C ILE A 112 -1.38 1.77 -18.58
N CYS A 113 -1.89 0.94 -17.67
CA CYS A 113 -1.93 1.18 -16.23
C CYS A 113 -0.64 0.68 -15.58
N ASP A 114 0.06 1.54 -14.82
CA ASP A 114 1.31 1.16 -14.14
C ASP A 114 1.13 0.08 -13.08
N GLN A 115 -0.08 -0.09 -12.55
CA GLN A 115 -0.40 -1.17 -11.61
C GLN A 115 -0.52 -2.55 -12.30
N GLY A 116 -0.56 -2.60 -13.65
CA GLY A 116 -0.72 -3.85 -14.40
C GLY A 116 0.38 -4.87 -14.08
N GLY A 117 -0.03 -6.05 -13.60
CA GLY A 117 0.86 -7.14 -13.17
C GLY A 117 1.18 -7.17 -11.66
N GLU A 118 0.70 -6.18 -10.90
CA GLU A 118 0.76 -6.14 -9.42
C GLU A 118 -0.51 -5.50 -8.84
N CYS A 119 -1.65 -5.72 -9.50
CA CYS A 119 -2.92 -5.07 -9.18
C CYS A 119 -3.86 -6.01 -8.43
N ASP A 120 -4.20 -5.68 -7.19
CA ASP A 120 -5.13 -6.48 -6.38
C ASP A 120 -6.48 -6.71 -7.09
N LEU A 121 -6.95 -5.72 -7.86
CA LEU A 121 -8.21 -5.85 -8.60
C LEU A 121 -8.10 -6.88 -9.75
N GLN A 122 -6.97 -6.93 -10.46
CA GLN A 122 -6.74 -7.96 -11.48
C GLN A 122 -6.68 -9.34 -10.87
N ASP A 123 -5.90 -9.53 -9.80
CA ASP A 123 -5.71 -10.81 -9.15
C ASP A 123 -7.01 -11.34 -8.55
N GLN A 124 -7.76 -10.46 -7.87
CA GLN A 124 -9.05 -10.86 -7.31
C GLN A 124 -10.15 -11.03 -8.37
N ALA A 125 -10.09 -10.32 -9.50
CA ALA A 125 -11.01 -10.55 -10.62
C ALA A 125 -10.80 -11.94 -11.25
N ILE A 126 -9.55 -12.37 -11.38
CA ILE A 126 -9.23 -13.72 -11.88
C ILE A 126 -9.65 -14.79 -10.87
N ALA A 127 -9.40 -14.57 -9.58
CA ALA A 127 -9.66 -15.57 -8.54
C ALA A 127 -11.14 -15.72 -8.17
N TYR A 128 -11.93 -14.64 -8.24
CA TYR A 128 -13.29 -14.58 -7.69
C TYR A 128 -14.34 -14.01 -8.66
N GLY A 129 -13.93 -13.45 -9.79
CA GLY A 129 -14.83 -12.87 -10.77
C GLY A 129 -15.37 -13.90 -11.77
N VAL A 130 -16.12 -13.39 -12.75
CA VAL A 130 -16.59 -14.13 -13.90
C VAL A 130 -15.84 -13.67 -15.16
N ASP A 131 -15.84 -14.48 -16.20
CA ASP A 131 -15.07 -14.25 -17.44
C ASP A 131 -15.82 -13.38 -18.48
N PHE A 132 -16.98 -12.86 -18.15
CA PHE A 132 -17.78 -12.01 -19.03
C PHE A 132 -18.39 -10.82 -18.30
N SER A 133 -18.74 -9.77 -19.04
CA SER A 133 -19.50 -8.62 -18.55
C SER A 133 -20.86 -8.55 -19.23
N ARG A 134 -21.92 -8.35 -18.44
CA ARG A 134 -23.27 -8.05 -18.93
C ARG A 134 -23.60 -6.56 -18.91
N PHE A 135 -22.67 -5.71 -18.46
CA PHE A 135 -22.81 -4.26 -18.48
C PHE A 135 -22.60 -3.74 -19.90
N ARG A 136 -23.53 -2.90 -20.38
CA ARG A 136 -23.57 -2.39 -21.76
C ARG A 136 -23.61 -0.85 -21.83
N GLU A 137 -23.69 -0.20 -20.69
CA GLU A 137 -23.70 1.27 -20.60
C GLU A 137 -22.28 1.85 -20.68
N PRO A 138 -22.14 3.14 -21.04
CA PRO A 138 -20.84 3.82 -20.96
C PRO A 138 -20.30 3.77 -19.54
N LYS A 139 -19.00 3.52 -19.42
CA LYS A 139 -18.30 3.59 -18.12
C LYS A 139 -18.14 5.04 -17.69
N ARG A 140 -18.21 5.28 -16.37
CA ARG A 140 -17.95 6.58 -15.78
C ARG A 140 -16.51 7.04 -16.07
N ALA A 141 -16.34 8.32 -16.33
CA ALA A 141 -15.05 9.00 -16.36
C ALA A 141 -15.00 10.07 -15.26
N THR A 142 -13.86 10.15 -14.58
CA THR A 142 -13.62 11.10 -13.49
C THR A 142 -12.39 11.92 -13.82
N GLU A 143 -12.37 13.19 -13.45
CA GLU A 143 -11.21 14.06 -13.66
C GLU A 143 -10.03 13.64 -12.76
N ASP A 144 -8.83 13.79 -13.30
CA ASP A 144 -7.61 13.56 -12.54
C ASP A 144 -7.29 14.78 -11.67
N LEU A 145 -6.68 14.53 -10.51
CA LEU A 145 -6.39 15.54 -9.51
C LEU A 145 -4.89 15.88 -9.53
N ASP A 146 -4.55 17.15 -9.30
CA ASP A 146 -3.19 17.51 -8.90
C ASP A 146 -3.09 17.51 -7.37
N ILE A 147 -2.47 16.46 -6.83
CA ILE A 147 -2.28 16.26 -5.38
C ILE A 147 -0.84 16.47 -4.92
N GLY A 148 0.01 17.01 -5.81
CA GLY A 148 1.40 17.35 -5.52
C GLY A 148 2.41 16.77 -6.52
N PRO A 149 3.70 16.99 -6.30
CA PRO A 149 4.75 16.71 -7.27
C PRO A 149 5.14 15.21 -7.36
N LEU A 150 4.78 14.39 -6.38
CA LEU A 150 5.28 13.02 -6.24
C LEU A 150 4.30 11.97 -6.75
N ILE A 151 3.01 12.27 -6.73
CA ILE A 151 1.93 11.33 -7.00
C ILE A 151 1.16 11.77 -8.22
N GLU A 152 0.99 10.88 -9.18
CA GLU A 152 0.12 11.03 -10.33
C GLU A 152 -1.20 10.33 -10.08
N THR A 153 -2.29 10.92 -10.52
CA THR A 153 -3.63 10.40 -10.30
C THR A 153 -4.27 9.96 -11.61
N HIS A 154 -5.01 8.86 -11.56
CA HIS A 154 -5.86 8.37 -12.63
C HIS A 154 -7.20 7.97 -11.99
N MET A 155 -8.00 8.98 -11.62
CA MET A 155 -9.14 8.79 -10.72
C MET A 155 -10.28 7.97 -11.34
N THR A 156 -10.37 7.87 -12.65
CA THR A 156 -11.29 6.95 -13.33
C THR A 156 -11.06 5.48 -12.92
N ARG A 157 -9.84 5.10 -12.51
CA ARG A 157 -9.50 3.75 -12.02
C ARG A 157 -9.84 3.51 -10.55
N CYS A 158 -10.21 4.56 -9.82
CA CYS A 158 -10.50 4.49 -8.39
C CYS A 158 -11.72 3.59 -8.10
N ILE A 159 -11.59 2.70 -7.11
CA ILE A 159 -12.68 1.83 -6.62
C ILE A 159 -13.29 2.33 -5.30
N SER A 160 -13.02 3.57 -4.92
CA SER A 160 -13.55 4.25 -3.72
C SER A 160 -13.36 3.45 -2.42
N CYS A 161 -12.22 2.74 -2.27
CA CYS A 161 -11.92 1.93 -1.09
C CYS A 161 -11.57 2.75 0.15
N THR A 162 -11.31 4.05 0.00
CA THR A 162 -10.98 5.02 1.06
C THR A 162 -9.69 4.74 1.85
N ARG A 163 -8.81 3.83 1.40
CA ARG A 163 -7.52 3.60 2.08
C ARG A 163 -6.67 4.87 2.13
N CYS A 164 -6.57 5.61 1.02
CA CYS A 164 -5.81 6.87 0.94
C CYS A 164 -6.36 7.94 1.88
N VAL A 165 -7.69 8.10 1.96
CA VAL A 165 -8.34 9.07 2.86
C VAL A 165 -8.04 8.75 4.31
N ARG A 166 -8.17 7.48 4.72
CA ARG A 166 -7.86 7.05 6.09
C ARG A 166 -6.38 7.18 6.42
N PHE A 167 -5.50 6.80 5.49
CA PHE A 167 -4.07 6.95 5.68
C PHE A 167 -3.66 8.41 5.88
N THR A 168 -4.10 9.32 5.02
CA THR A 168 -3.74 10.74 5.14
C THR A 168 -4.20 11.33 6.48
N THR A 169 -5.33 10.88 7.00
CA THR A 169 -5.90 11.34 8.27
C THR A 169 -5.24 10.67 9.48
N GLU A 170 -5.09 9.34 9.46
CA GLU A 170 -4.72 8.53 10.64
C GLU A 170 -3.20 8.41 10.82
N VAL A 171 -2.46 8.33 9.71
CA VAL A 171 -1.00 8.12 9.69
C VAL A 171 -0.26 9.36 9.18
N GLY A 172 -0.70 9.93 8.06
CA GLY A 172 -0.08 11.10 7.44
C GLY A 172 -0.30 12.40 8.22
N GLY A 173 -1.30 12.44 9.11
CA GLY A 173 -1.61 13.58 9.96
C GLY A 173 -2.20 14.80 9.22
N VAL A 174 -2.66 14.62 7.97
CA VAL A 174 -3.22 15.69 7.14
C VAL A 174 -4.64 15.36 6.68
N HIS A 175 -5.58 16.28 6.90
CA HIS A 175 -7.01 16.09 6.60
C HIS A 175 -7.38 16.77 5.28
N VAL A 176 -6.68 16.43 4.19
CA VAL A 176 -6.87 17.06 2.89
C VAL A 176 -7.67 16.22 1.91
N MET A 177 -7.71 14.90 2.09
CA MET A 177 -8.47 13.99 1.24
C MET A 177 -9.82 13.64 1.84
N GLY A 178 -10.82 13.45 0.99
CA GLY A 178 -12.16 13.06 1.39
C GLY A 178 -12.90 12.36 0.25
N GLN A 179 -14.12 11.95 0.53
CA GLN A 179 -15.05 11.41 -0.46
C GLN A 179 -16.24 12.37 -0.60
N THR A 180 -16.55 12.75 -1.82
CA THR A 180 -17.72 13.54 -2.18
C THR A 180 -18.69 12.72 -3.01
N GLY A 181 -19.92 13.21 -3.18
CA GLY A 181 -20.94 12.50 -3.93
C GLY A 181 -21.46 11.24 -3.25
N ARG A 182 -22.26 10.47 -3.99
CA ARG A 182 -22.82 9.19 -3.56
C ARG A 182 -23.16 8.30 -4.76
N GLY A 183 -23.26 6.99 -4.53
CA GLY A 183 -23.51 6.03 -5.60
C GLY A 183 -22.38 6.02 -6.64
N GLU A 184 -22.71 6.06 -7.90
CA GLU A 184 -21.73 6.10 -8.99
C GLU A 184 -20.99 7.44 -9.10
N ASP A 185 -21.58 8.52 -8.57
CA ASP A 185 -20.96 9.86 -8.52
C ASP A 185 -20.06 10.04 -7.31
N ALA A 186 -19.81 8.98 -6.53
CA ALA A 186 -18.89 9.04 -5.41
C ALA A 186 -17.44 9.15 -5.89
N GLU A 187 -16.73 10.19 -5.45
CA GLU A 187 -15.35 10.48 -5.86
C GLU A 187 -14.46 10.74 -4.67
N ILE A 188 -13.24 10.22 -4.73
CA ILE A 188 -12.17 10.60 -3.81
C ILE A 188 -11.53 11.87 -4.37
N THR A 189 -11.48 12.91 -3.56
CA THR A 189 -10.97 14.22 -3.96
C THR A 189 -10.22 14.89 -2.81
N THR A 190 -9.55 16.01 -3.10
CA THR A 190 -8.93 16.85 -2.09
C THR A 190 -9.78 18.10 -1.84
N TYR A 191 -9.68 18.61 -0.61
CA TYR A 191 -10.40 19.83 -0.24
C TYR A 191 -9.87 21.03 -1.06
N LEU A 192 -10.72 21.62 -1.90
CA LEU A 192 -10.41 22.79 -2.76
C LEU A 192 -9.12 22.66 -3.58
N GLY A 193 -8.78 21.45 -4.04
CA GLY A 193 -7.56 21.22 -4.83
C GLY A 193 -6.26 21.33 -4.01
N ALA A 194 -6.35 21.15 -2.68
CA ALA A 194 -5.17 21.14 -1.82
C ALA A 194 -4.22 19.99 -2.17
N ILE A 195 -2.91 20.24 -2.10
CA ILE A 195 -1.89 19.20 -2.21
C ILE A 195 -1.75 18.43 -0.89
N ILE A 196 -1.24 17.20 -0.96
CA ILE A 196 -0.94 16.40 0.24
C ILE A 196 0.43 16.82 0.77
N ASP A 197 0.42 17.67 1.78
CA ASP A 197 1.65 18.16 2.44
C ASP A 197 2.00 17.26 3.64
N SER A 198 2.59 16.10 3.34
CA SER A 198 3.08 15.14 4.34
C SER A 198 4.33 14.45 3.81
N ASN A 199 5.35 14.29 4.66
CA ASN A 199 6.56 13.53 4.34
C ASN A 199 6.32 12.02 4.18
N LEU A 200 5.09 11.56 4.37
CA LEU A 200 4.65 10.17 4.19
C LEU A 200 3.70 10.02 3.01
N SER A 201 3.52 11.09 2.19
CA SER A 201 2.50 11.12 1.14
C SER A 201 2.61 9.97 0.16
N GLY A 202 3.81 9.55 -0.20
CA GLY A 202 4.06 8.47 -1.16
C GLY A 202 3.54 7.09 -0.74
N ASN A 203 3.23 6.86 0.53
CA ASN A 203 2.70 5.57 0.99
C ASN A 203 1.27 5.29 0.46
N ILE A 204 0.51 6.31 0.06
CA ILE A 204 -0.80 6.08 -0.57
C ILE A 204 -0.70 5.38 -1.93
N ILE A 205 0.48 5.41 -2.57
CA ILE A 205 0.75 4.69 -3.81
C ILE A 205 0.66 3.18 -3.57
N ASP A 206 1.34 2.69 -2.52
CA ASP A 206 1.36 1.26 -2.17
C ASP A 206 0.02 0.80 -1.58
N LEU A 207 -0.65 1.70 -0.84
CA LEU A 207 -1.97 1.43 -0.26
C LEU A 207 -3.08 1.33 -1.30
N CYS A 208 -2.91 1.99 -2.45
CA CYS A 208 -3.93 1.98 -3.50
C CYS A 208 -3.98 0.59 -4.17
N PRO A 209 -5.10 -0.15 -4.05
CA PRO A 209 -5.19 -1.51 -4.59
C PRO A 209 -5.30 -1.54 -6.12
N VAL A 210 -5.35 -0.37 -6.75
CA VAL A 210 -5.49 -0.18 -8.20
C VAL A 210 -4.57 0.95 -8.68
N GLY A 211 -4.42 1.10 -9.98
CA GLY A 211 -3.58 2.15 -10.57
C GLY A 211 -4.23 3.55 -10.58
N ALA A 212 -4.98 3.91 -9.54
CA ALA A 212 -5.56 5.25 -9.41
C ALA A 212 -4.56 6.27 -8.84
N LEU A 213 -3.64 5.84 -8.00
CA LEU A 213 -2.56 6.65 -7.43
C LEU A 213 -1.25 5.96 -7.76
N VAL A 214 -0.38 6.63 -8.52
CA VAL A 214 0.89 6.09 -8.98
C VAL A 214 2.04 7.06 -8.75
N SER A 215 3.27 6.56 -8.75
CA SER A 215 4.46 7.39 -8.56
C SER A 215 4.78 8.19 -9.83
N LYS A 216 4.74 9.51 -9.79
CA LYS A 216 5.12 10.37 -10.94
C LYS A 216 6.52 10.03 -11.49
N PRO A 217 7.58 9.88 -10.67
CA PRO A 217 8.92 9.58 -11.19
C PRO A 217 9.05 8.18 -11.82
N TYR A 218 8.16 7.26 -11.49
CA TYR A 218 8.18 5.89 -12.01
C TYR A 218 7.17 5.66 -13.13
N SER A 219 6.18 6.54 -13.30
CA SER A 219 5.08 6.39 -14.24
C SER A 219 5.59 6.04 -15.65
N PHE A 220 5.05 4.99 -16.24
CA PHE A 220 5.34 4.45 -17.59
C PHE A 220 6.80 4.03 -17.85
N THR A 221 7.63 3.80 -16.81
CA THR A 221 9.06 3.48 -17.01
C THR A 221 9.36 1.99 -17.10
N ALA A 222 8.66 1.15 -16.35
CA ALA A 222 8.86 -0.30 -16.35
C ALA A 222 7.62 -1.06 -15.89
N ARG A 223 7.59 -2.37 -16.19
CA ARG A 223 6.58 -3.30 -15.68
C ARG A 223 7.13 -4.11 -14.51
N PRO A 224 6.26 -4.54 -13.55
CA PRO A 224 6.70 -5.25 -12.35
C PRO A 224 7.50 -6.53 -12.63
N TRP A 225 7.18 -7.22 -13.71
CA TRP A 225 7.89 -8.47 -14.12
C TRP A 225 9.26 -8.24 -14.75
N GLU A 226 9.59 -7.00 -15.13
CA GLU A 226 10.91 -6.63 -15.64
C GLU A 226 11.90 -6.31 -14.51
N LEU A 227 11.42 -6.21 -13.26
CA LEU A 227 12.18 -5.71 -12.14
C LEU A 227 12.82 -6.84 -11.33
N THR A 228 14.08 -6.65 -10.99
CA THR A 228 14.77 -7.45 -9.96
C THR A 228 14.53 -6.80 -8.60
N LYS A 229 13.96 -7.57 -7.68
CA LYS A 229 13.57 -7.13 -6.33
C LYS A 229 14.66 -7.52 -5.34
N THR A 230 15.21 -6.56 -4.61
CA THR A 230 16.27 -6.78 -3.60
C THR A 230 15.87 -6.16 -2.28
N GLU A 231 15.84 -6.95 -1.22
CA GLU A 231 15.59 -6.46 0.12
C GLU A 231 16.83 -5.73 0.67
N SER A 232 16.60 -4.61 1.35
CA SER A 232 17.66 -3.77 1.89
C SER A 232 17.16 -2.99 3.12
N ILE A 233 18.06 -2.17 3.66
CA ILE A 233 17.76 -1.22 4.73
C ILE A 233 18.15 0.17 4.23
N ASP A 234 17.27 1.16 4.48
CA ASP A 234 17.55 2.55 4.12
C ASP A 234 18.68 3.12 5.00
N VAL A 235 19.63 3.78 4.35
CA VAL A 235 20.74 4.49 5.01
C VAL A 235 20.52 6.01 4.99
N MET A 236 19.39 6.47 4.49
CA MET A 236 19.07 7.89 4.34
C MET A 236 18.19 8.41 5.47
N ASP A 237 17.64 7.52 6.30
CA ASP A 237 16.91 7.86 7.51
C ASP A 237 17.62 7.31 8.78
N ALA A 238 17.29 7.89 9.94
CA ALA A 238 17.84 7.45 11.24
C ALA A 238 17.13 6.21 11.80
N LEU A 239 16.00 5.78 11.24
CA LEU A 239 15.27 4.59 11.65
C LEU A 239 15.90 3.30 11.10
N GLY A 240 16.60 3.39 9.96
CA GLY A 240 17.03 2.22 9.21
C GLY A 240 15.82 1.46 8.65
N SER A 241 14.90 2.18 8.00
CA SER A 241 13.66 1.62 7.45
C SER A 241 13.95 0.44 6.54
N ASN A 242 13.16 -0.63 6.69
CA ASN A 242 13.26 -1.80 5.84
C ASN A 242 12.63 -1.50 4.48
N ILE A 243 13.40 -1.70 3.42
CA ILE A 243 13.01 -1.35 2.06
C ILE A 243 13.21 -2.52 1.10
N ARG A 244 12.52 -2.43 -0.02
CA ARG A 244 12.77 -3.23 -1.22
C ARG A 244 13.20 -2.30 -2.34
N VAL A 245 14.36 -2.56 -2.90
CA VAL A 245 14.91 -1.82 -4.04
C VAL A 245 14.59 -2.61 -5.31
N ASP A 246 13.81 -2.02 -6.19
CA ASP A 246 13.45 -2.60 -7.48
C ASP A 246 14.35 -2.00 -8.57
N THR A 247 15.06 -2.87 -9.30
CA THR A 247 16.03 -2.48 -10.34
C THR A 247 15.67 -3.08 -11.69
N LYS A 248 16.03 -2.35 -12.78
CA LYS A 248 16.00 -2.86 -14.15
C LYS A 248 17.42 -2.76 -14.73
N GLY A 249 18.06 -3.89 -14.89
CA GLY A 249 19.48 -3.95 -15.25
C GLY A 249 20.36 -3.31 -14.15
N ARG A 250 21.04 -2.21 -14.45
CA ARG A 250 21.92 -1.49 -13.51
C ARG A 250 21.26 -0.25 -12.88
N GLU A 251 19.98 -0.05 -13.13
CA GLU A 251 19.30 1.17 -12.71
C GLU A 251 18.28 0.87 -11.61
N VAL A 252 18.30 1.68 -10.55
CA VAL A 252 17.23 1.70 -9.55
C VAL A 252 16.03 2.37 -10.17
N MET A 253 14.87 1.71 -10.11
CA MET A 253 13.63 2.18 -10.71
C MET A 253 12.67 2.74 -9.65
N ARG A 254 12.62 2.10 -8.47
CA ARG A 254 11.80 2.54 -7.34
C ARG A 254 12.28 1.92 -6.05
N MET A 255 11.91 2.55 -4.93
CA MET A 255 12.04 2.00 -3.58
C MET A 255 10.65 1.86 -2.96
N LEU A 256 10.39 0.71 -2.37
CA LEU A 256 9.12 0.36 -1.72
C LEU A 256 9.38 -0.04 -0.27
N PRO A 257 8.41 0.16 0.65
CA PRO A 257 8.54 -0.35 2.00
C PRO A 257 8.53 -1.88 2.02
N ARG A 258 9.23 -2.44 3.00
CA ARG A 258 9.11 -3.84 3.41
C ARG A 258 8.61 -3.87 4.84
N ASN A 259 7.59 -4.67 5.10
CA ASN A 259 6.97 -4.74 6.43
C ASN A 259 7.98 -5.16 7.49
N HIS A 260 8.06 -4.37 8.57
CA HIS A 260 8.81 -4.67 9.77
C HIS A 260 8.15 -4.00 10.99
N ASP A 261 7.37 -4.76 11.75
CA ASP A 261 6.54 -4.24 12.86
C ASP A 261 7.33 -3.45 13.92
N GLY A 262 8.59 -3.79 14.15
CA GLY A 262 9.42 -3.15 15.17
C GLY A 262 10.18 -1.90 14.71
N VAL A 263 10.17 -1.56 13.40
CA VAL A 263 10.97 -0.45 12.87
C VAL A 263 10.11 0.55 12.10
N ASN A 264 9.59 0.17 10.95
CA ASN A 264 8.90 1.08 10.04
C ASN A 264 7.47 0.64 9.69
N GLU A 265 7.00 -0.47 10.28
CA GLU A 265 5.73 -1.09 9.90
C GLU A 265 5.69 -1.31 8.36
N GLU A 266 4.74 -0.71 7.66
CA GLU A 266 4.60 -0.75 6.21
C GLU A 266 4.88 0.61 5.54
N TRP A 267 5.49 1.54 6.27
CA TRP A 267 5.65 2.93 5.85
C TRP A 267 7.10 3.29 5.61
N ILE A 268 7.34 4.15 4.62
CA ILE A 268 8.64 4.83 4.42
C ILE A 268 8.41 6.30 4.14
N SER A 269 9.41 7.12 4.47
CA SER A 269 9.35 8.55 4.16
C SER A 269 9.44 8.80 2.65
N ASP A 270 8.93 9.94 2.20
CA ASP A 270 9.06 10.36 0.81
C ASP A 270 10.53 10.58 0.42
N LYS A 271 11.37 11.00 1.38
CA LYS A 271 12.82 11.07 1.20
C LYS A 271 13.38 9.69 0.81
N THR A 272 13.11 8.65 1.59
CA THR A 272 13.52 7.27 1.32
C THR A 272 13.00 6.79 -0.03
N ARG A 273 11.72 7.05 -0.31
CA ARG A 273 11.04 6.59 -1.52
C ARG A 273 11.62 7.17 -2.80
N PHE A 274 12.04 8.43 -2.81
CA PHE A 274 12.35 9.18 -4.03
C PHE A 274 13.82 9.60 -4.18
N VAL A 275 14.65 9.47 -3.15
CA VAL A 275 16.07 9.90 -3.18
C VAL A 275 16.92 9.16 -4.20
N TRP A 276 16.49 8.01 -4.67
CA TRP A 276 17.22 7.15 -5.61
C TRP A 276 17.51 7.80 -6.96
N ASP A 277 16.75 8.78 -7.40
CA ASP A 277 17.02 9.52 -8.64
C ASP A 277 18.35 10.26 -8.60
N GLY A 278 18.78 10.70 -7.40
CA GLY A 278 20.09 11.27 -7.13
C GLY A 278 21.26 10.31 -7.38
N LEU A 279 21.03 9.00 -7.43
CA LEU A 279 22.10 8.03 -7.70
C LEU A 279 22.72 8.17 -9.11
N ARG A 280 22.01 8.78 -10.06
CA ARG A 280 22.41 8.98 -11.44
C ARG A 280 22.96 10.35 -11.76
N ARG A 281 22.79 11.33 -10.84
CA ARG A 281 23.06 12.74 -11.14
C ARG A 281 24.05 13.33 -10.16
N GLN A 282 25.07 14.02 -10.68
CA GLN A 282 26.02 14.83 -9.92
C GLN A 282 26.68 14.10 -8.73
N ARG A 283 26.89 12.78 -8.87
CA ARG A 283 27.59 11.99 -7.84
C ARG A 283 29.08 12.35 -7.83
N LEU A 284 29.61 12.57 -6.63
CA LEU A 284 31.05 12.70 -6.42
C LEU A 284 31.66 11.28 -6.33
N ASP A 285 32.14 10.78 -7.45
CA ASP A 285 32.77 9.45 -7.57
C ASP A 285 34.28 9.46 -7.36
N THR A 286 34.88 10.65 -7.34
CA THR A 286 36.30 10.87 -7.14
C THR A 286 36.53 12.06 -6.20
N PRO A 287 37.62 12.04 -5.39
CA PRO A 287 37.98 13.21 -4.59
C PRO A 287 38.42 14.37 -5.46
N TYR A 288 38.23 15.58 -4.92
CA TYR A 288 38.68 16.82 -5.54
C TYR A 288 39.51 17.61 -4.52
N ILE A 289 40.58 18.22 -4.97
CA ILE A 289 41.37 19.20 -4.18
C ILE A 289 41.35 20.57 -4.86
N ARG A 290 41.43 21.61 -4.09
CA ARG A 290 41.47 22.99 -4.59
C ARG A 290 42.89 23.46 -4.70
N GLU A 291 43.34 23.77 -5.92
CA GLU A 291 44.61 24.37 -6.24
C GLU A 291 44.41 25.68 -6.99
N ASN A 292 45.02 26.75 -6.57
CA ASN A 292 44.91 28.08 -7.18
C ASN A 292 43.45 28.53 -7.41
N GLY A 293 42.57 28.22 -6.43
CA GLY A 293 41.14 28.57 -6.50
C GLY A 293 40.26 27.63 -7.32
N LYS A 294 40.82 26.71 -8.12
CA LYS A 294 40.09 25.77 -8.96
C LYS A 294 40.09 24.36 -8.38
N LEU A 295 39.00 23.64 -8.54
CA LEU A 295 38.87 22.22 -8.17
C LEU A 295 39.50 21.36 -9.28
N ARG A 296 40.38 20.43 -8.91
CA ARG A 296 40.86 19.34 -9.78
C ARG A 296 40.62 17.98 -9.17
N LYS A 297 40.44 16.98 -10.03
CA LYS A 297 40.38 15.59 -9.61
C LYS A 297 41.67 15.19 -8.93
N ALA A 298 41.58 14.38 -7.88
CA ALA A 298 42.74 13.88 -7.12
C ALA A 298 42.54 12.39 -6.80
N THR A 299 43.64 11.74 -6.45
CA THR A 299 43.55 10.41 -5.86
C THR A 299 43.18 10.53 -4.36
N TRP A 300 42.64 9.46 -3.80
CA TRP A 300 42.34 9.42 -2.36
C TRP A 300 43.58 9.73 -1.50
N SER A 301 44.75 9.22 -1.90
CA SER A 301 46.00 9.47 -1.20
C SER A 301 46.40 10.94 -1.24
N GLU A 302 46.21 11.65 -2.34
CA GLU A 302 46.44 13.08 -2.45
C GLU A 302 45.45 13.89 -1.61
N ALA A 303 44.16 13.54 -1.69
CA ALA A 303 43.10 14.23 -0.96
C ALA A 303 43.29 14.10 0.56
N LEU A 304 43.59 12.90 1.04
CA LEU A 304 43.85 12.67 2.47
C LEU A 304 45.09 13.39 2.97
N ARG A 305 46.19 13.44 2.17
CA ARG A 305 47.38 14.22 2.50
C ARG A 305 47.09 15.72 2.57
N ALA A 306 46.31 16.25 1.61
CA ALA A 306 45.92 17.65 1.61
C ALA A 306 45.03 17.98 2.80
N ALA A 307 44.07 17.12 3.15
CA ALA A 307 43.26 17.29 4.35
C ALA A 307 44.08 17.26 5.65
N ALA A 308 44.98 16.28 5.78
CA ALA A 308 45.86 16.17 6.94
C ALA A 308 46.78 17.42 7.09
N ALA A 309 47.32 17.92 5.98
CA ALA A 309 48.12 19.15 5.98
C ALA A 309 47.30 20.39 6.39
N ALA A 310 46.05 20.48 5.94
CA ALA A 310 45.14 21.58 6.26
C ALA A 310 44.73 21.58 7.76
N MET A 311 44.65 20.41 8.39
CA MET A 311 44.28 20.25 9.81
C MET A 311 45.47 20.39 10.78
N LYS A 312 46.70 20.21 10.32
CA LYS A 312 47.89 20.19 11.16
C LYS A 312 48.06 21.52 11.93
N GLY A 313 48.12 21.43 13.27
CA GLY A 313 48.29 22.57 14.16
C GLY A 313 47.06 23.47 14.31
N LYS A 314 45.86 23.05 13.86
CA LYS A 314 44.62 23.81 13.98
C LYS A 314 43.64 23.12 14.92
N LYS A 315 42.72 23.92 15.50
CA LYS A 315 41.53 23.35 16.15
C LYS A 315 40.59 22.85 15.09
N VAL A 316 40.19 21.59 15.15
CA VAL A 316 39.31 20.93 14.20
C VAL A 316 38.01 20.60 14.89
N ALA A 317 36.88 20.86 14.23
CA ALA A 317 35.55 20.40 14.61
C ALA A 317 35.00 19.54 13.49
N GLY A 318 34.27 18.46 13.82
CA GLY A 318 33.58 17.59 12.89
C GLY A 318 32.06 17.83 12.97
N LEU A 319 31.43 18.01 11.83
CA LEU A 319 29.97 17.89 11.68
C LEU A 319 29.71 16.55 10.98
N VAL A 320 29.10 15.64 11.69
CA VAL A 320 28.80 14.30 11.21
C VAL A 320 27.28 14.24 10.98
N GLY A 321 26.86 13.71 9.85
CA GLY A 321 25.46 13.42 9.61
C GLY A 321 24.98 12.21 10.41
N ASP A 322 23.67 12.04 10.49
CA ASP A 322 22.99 10.90 11.12
C ASP A 322 23.27 9.60 10.35
#